data_52d13c32c8299b5ad4e4931796025548
#
_entry.id   52d13c32c8299b5ad4e4931796025548
#
_cell.length_a   1.000
_cell.length_b   1.000
_cell.length_c   1.000
_cell.angle_alpha   90.00
_cell.angle_beta   90.00
_cell.angle_gamma   90.00
#
_symmetry.space_group_name_H-M   'P 1'
#
loop_
_entity.id
_entity.type
_entity.pdbx_description
1 polymer ?
#
loop_
_entity_poly.entity_id
_entity_poly.type
_entity_poly.pdbx_seq_one_letter_code
_entity_poly.pdbx_strand_id
1 'polypeptide(L)'
;MFAKELKRIRLMLEANDYGVRDGMMPHDDFRLFLTPPGLEDESEEVFKLKGSGKVCCGSEIIMGGNVREVFFQQTHKEQARFKELLAGADGVGDLDFFETVNNGKDFQITIRTEFQVDELSEDVFGDAMDRLNIAGGSIEDMWNKYFDGLLSV
;
A
#
# COMPACT_ATOMS: atom_id res chain seq x y z
N MET A 1 8.37 23.20 9.22
CA MET A 1 7.13 23.23 10.01
C MET A 1 6.78 21.88 10.63
N PHE A 2 6.92 20.76 9.91
CA PHE A 2 6.58 19.42 10.40
C PHE A 2 7.80 18.56 10.76
N ALA A 3 8.95 19.18 11.05
CA ALA A 3 10.17 18.47 11.37
C ALA A 3 10.07 17.57 12.61
N LYS A 4 9.29 18.01 13.60
CA LYS A 4 9.06 17.25 14.83
C LYS A 4 8.23 15.99 14.57
N GLU A 5 7.15 16.13 13.81
CA GLU A 5 6.26 15.03 13.44
C GLU A 5 7.00 14.03 12.55
N LEU A 6 7.76 14.52 11.58
CA LEU A 6 8.58 13.69 10.70
C LEU A 6 9.60 12.87 11.48
N LYS A 7 10.28 13.50 12.45
CA LYS A 7 11.25 12.82 13.31
C LYS A 7 10.59 11.71 14.13
N ARG A 8 9.41 11.98 14.69
CA ARG A 8 8.66 10.97 15.46
C ARG A 8 8.27 9.78 14.61
N ILE A 9 7.74 10.03 13.41
CA ILE A 9 7.36 8.98 12.46
C ILE A 9 8.58 8.14 12.09
N ARG A 10 9.70 8.78 11.76
CA ARG A 10 10.93 8.09 11.41
C ARG A 10 11.42 7.19 12.54
N LEU A 11 11.42 7.68 13.78
CA LEU A 11 11.84 6.89 14.94
C LEU A 11 10.93 5.68 15.17
N MET A 12 9.62 5.83 15.00
CA MET A 12 8.68 4.72 15.15
C MET A 12 8.90 3.66 14.06
N LEU A 13 9.17 4.08 12.83
CA LEU A 13 9.45 3.16 11.72
C LEU A 13 10.77 2.41 11.94
N GLU A 14 11.83 3.11 12.30
CA GLU A 14 13.13 2.50 12.55
C GLU A 14 13.10 1.53 13.73
N ALA A 15 12.31 1.83 14.77
CA ALA A 15 12.11 0.94 15.91
C ALA A 15 11.39 -0.37 15.52
N ASN A 16 10.69 -0.39 14.40
CA ASN A 16 10.00 -1.56 13.87
C ASN A 16 10.71 -2.15 12.64
N ASP A 17 11.99 -1.87 12.49
CA ASP A 17 12.86 -2.43 11.45
C ASP A 17 12.50 -2.06 10.02
N TYR A 18 11.83 -0.92 9.82
CA TYR A 18 11.62 -0.37 8.48
C TYR A 18 12.88 0.31 7.96
N GLY A 19 13.18 0.10 6.69
CA GLY A 19 14.09 0.96 5.96
C GLY A 19 13.37 2.25 5.57
N VAL A 20 14.00 3.40 5.76
CA VAL A 20 13.37 4.71 5.54
C VAL A 20 14.26 5.57 4.65
N ARG A 21 13.69 6.09 3.57
CA ARG A 21 14.37 6.99 2.64
C ARG A 21 13.54 8.25 2.42
N ASP A 22 14.17 9.42 2.52
CA ASP A 22 13.52 10.69 2.22
C ASP A 22 13.23 10.81 0.73
N GLY A 23 12.01 11.25 0.39
CA GLY A 23 11.58 11.36 -0.99
C GLY A 23 10.69 12.57 -1.26
N MET A 24 10.92 13.67 -0.54
CA MET A 24 10.11 14.88 -0.65
C MET A 24 10.01 15.38 -2.08
N MET A 25 8.77 15.63 -2.54
CA MET A 25 8.45 16.25 -3.81
C MET A 25 7.95 17.67 -3.59
N PRO A 26 7.87 18.53 -4.67
CA PRO A 26 7.45 19.94 -4.51
C PRO A 26 6.13 20.18 -3.81
N HIS A 27 5.18 19.23 -3.91
CA HIS A 27 3.86 19.34 -3.30
C HIS A 27 3.78 18.75 -1.89
N ASP A 28 4.88 18.22 -1.37
CA ASP A 28 4.91 17.58 -0.06
C ASP A 28 5.43 18.52 1.02
N ASP A 29 4.85 18.43 2.23
CA ASP A 29 5.51 18.90 3.44
C ASP A 29 6.58 17.89 3.85
N PHE A 30 6.28 16.61 3.72
CA PHE A 30 7.26 15.53 3.84
C PHE A 30 6.78 14.29 3.10
N ARG A 31 7.75 13.43 2.74
CA ARG A 31 7.50 12.11 2.17
C ARG A 31 8.62 11.18 2.54
N LEU A 32 8.25 9.97 2.99
CA LEU A 32 9.18 8.89 3.29
C LEU A 32 8.79 7.68 2.45
N PHE A 33 9.76 7.10 1.77
CA PHE A 33 9.62 5.80 1.13
C PHE A 33 10.11 4.72 2.09
N LEU A 34 9.35 3.66 2.22
CA LEU A 34 9.56 2.64 3.24
C LEU A 34 9.83 1.28 2.63
N THR A 35 10.84 0.60 3.18
CA THR A 35 11.09 -0.81 2.92
C THR A 35 10.59 -1.58 4.15
N PRO A 36 9.50 -2.36 4.03
CA PRO A 36 8.98 -3.13 5.16
C PRO A 36 10.00 -4.16 5.68
N PRO A 37 9.92 -4.54 6.98
CA PRO A 37 10.82 -5.52 7.56
C PRO A 37 10.84 -6.84 6.77
N GLY A 38 12.03 -7.34 6.45
CA GLY A 38 12.20 -8.59 5.73
C GLY A 38 11.97 -8.53 4.23
N LEU A 39 11.64 -7.34 3.69
CA LEU A 39 11.48 -7.13 2.25
C LEU A 39 12.62 -6.29 1.71
N GLU A 40 12.78 -6.28 0.37
CA GLU A 40 13.85 -5.54 -0.30
C GLU A 40 13.35 -4.29 -1.03
N ASP A 41 12.07 -4.26 -1.38
CA ASP A 41 11.47 -3.19 -2.18
C ASP A 41 10.81 -2.12 -1.33
N GLU A 42 10.90 -0.86 -1.78
CA GLU A 42 10.19 0.26 -1.19
C GLU A 42 8.72 0.22 -1.64
N SER A 43 7.92 -0.57 -0.95
CA SER A 43 6.51 -0.81 -1.31
C SER A 43 5.51 0.00 -0.52
N GLU A 44 5.96 0.75 0.47
CA GLU A 44 5.11 1.59 1.32
C GLU A 44 5.62 3.02 1.35
N GLU A 45 4.74 3.96 1.67
CA GLU A 45 5.11 5.36 1.81
C GLU A 45 4.27 6.05 2.89
N VAL A 46 4.86 7.07 3.51
CA VAL A 46 4.17 7.98 4.42
C VAL A 46 4.43 9.40 3.94
N PHE A 47 3.38 10.18 3.74
CA PHE A 47 3.55 11.53 3.23
C PHE A 47 2.48 12.47 3.74
N LYS A 48 2.78 13.77 3.68
CA LYS A 48 1.83 14.83 3.93
C LYS A 48 1.95 15.87 2.81
N LEU A 49 0.84 16.14 2.15
CA LEU A 49 0.79 17.17 1.11
C LEU A 49 0.69 18.57 1.73
N LYS A 50 1.30 19.55 1.07
CA LYS A 50 1.16 20.96 1.46
C LYS A 50 -0.31 21.37 1.40
N GLY A 51 -0.76 22.06 2.44
CA GLY A 51 -2.14 22.50 2.57
C GLY A 51 -3.10 21.45 3.08
N SER A 52 -2.68 20.19 3.22
CA SER A 52 -3.46 19.13 3.84
C SER A 52 -3.16 19.06 5.34
N GLY A 53 -4.17 18.84 6.17
CA GLY A 53 -3.97 18.54 7.59
C GLY A 53 -3.76 17.07 7.89
N LYS A 54 -3.60 16.24 6.86
CA LYS A 54 -3.59 14.78 7.01
C LYS A 54 -2.25 14.16 6.63
N VAL A 55 -1.85 13.16 7.41
CA VAL A 55 -0.73 12.26 7.09
C VAL A 55 -1.33 11.04 6.39
N CYS A 56 -0.79 10.70 5.22
CA CYS A 56 -1.22 9.57 4.43
C CYS A 56 -0.21 8.43 4.54
N CYS A 57 -0.70 7.22 4.74
CA CYS A 57 0.10 6.00 4.73
C CYS A 57 -0.40 5.12 3.59
N GLY A 58 0.47 4.69 2.70
CA GLY A 58 0.12 3.92 1.53
C GLY A 58 0.99 2.69 1.35
N SER A 59 0.42 1.68 0.71
CA SER A 59 1.11 0.45 0.32
C SER A 59 0.79 0.12 -1.12
N GLU A 60 1.80 -0.28 -1.89
CA GLU A 60 1.67 -0.69 -3.28
C GLU A 60 1.87 -2.19 -3.40
N ILE A 61 0.95 -2.85 -4.08
CA ILE A 61 0.99 -4.29 -4.35
C ILE A 61 1.06 -4.45 -5.86
N ILE A 62 2.18 -5.00 -6.35
CA ILE A 62 2.44 -5.16 -7.77
C ILE A 62 2.29 -6.64 -8.14
N MET A 63 1.50 -6.89 -9.16
CA MET A 63 1.32 -8.22 -9.73
C MET A 63 2.59 -8.62 -10.48
N GLY A 64 3.22 -9.71 -10.08
CA GLY A 64 4.47 -10.17 -10.69
C GLY A 64 4.38 -11.52 -11.36
N GLY A 65 5.37 -11.82 -12.22
CA GLY A 65 5.63 -13.13 -12.78
C GLY A 65 4.45 -13.78 -13.50
N ASN A 66 4.25 -15.06 -13.23
CA ASN A 66 3.22 -15.88 -13.86
C ASN A 66 1.80 -15.41 -13.55
N VAL A 67 1.59 -14.84 -12.38
CA VAL A 67 0.29 -14.31 -11.97
C VAL A 67 -0.15 -13.19 -12.91
N ARG A 68 0.77 -12.28 -13.22
CA ARG A 68 0.49 -11.17 -14.16
C ARG A 68 0.11 -11.69 -15.54
N GLU A 69 0.84 -12.67 -16.06
CA GLU A 69 0.56 -13.25 -17.37
C GLU A 69 -0.81 -13.90 -17.40
N VAL A 70 -1.16 -14.68 -16.38
CA VAL A 70 -2.46 -15.33 -16.29
C VAL A 70 -3.59 -14.30 -16.21
N PHE A 71 -3.41 -13.22 -15.43
CA PHE A 71 -4.40 -12.16 -15.32
C PHE A 71 -4.69 -11.51 -16.68
N PHE A 72 -3.66 -11.14 -17.44
CA PHE A 72 -3.84 -10.48 -18.72
C PHE A 72 -4.35 -11.40 -19.83
N GLN A 73 -4.28 -12.72 -19.64
CA GLN A 73 -4.90 -13.71 -20.53
C GLN A 73 -6.39 -13.89 -20.27
N GLN A 74 -6.89 -13.42 -19.12
CA GLN A 74 -8.31 -13.48 -18.79
C GLN A 74 -9.12 -12.53 -19.67
N THR A 75 -10.42 -12.81 -19.81
CA THR A 75 -11.34 -11.88 -20.47
C THR A 75 -11.51 -10.62 -19.62
N HIS A 76 -11.96 -9.53 -20.24
CA HIS A 76 -12.24 -8.28 -19.50
C HIS A 76 -13.26 -8.49 -18.38
N LYS A 77 -14.24 -9.36 -18.60
CA LYS A 77 -15.26 -9.69 -17.60
C LYS A 77 -14.64 -10.42 -16.40
N GLU A 78 -13.76 -11.37 -16.65
CA GLU A 78 -13.05 -12.11 -15.60
C GLU A 78 -12.10 -11.21 -14.84
N GLN A 79 -11.37 -10.32 -15.52
CA GLN A 79 -10.50 -9.34 -14.89
C GLN A 79 -11.30 -8.41 -13.97
N ALA A 80 -12.44 -7.90 -14.43
CA ALA A 80 -13.31 -7.03 -13.64
C ALA A 80 -13.83 -7.74 -12.39
N ARG A 81 -14.23 -9.01 -12.52
CA ARG A 81 -14.68 -9.83 -11.39
C ARG A 81 -13.58 -10.02 -10.34
N PHE A 82 -12.37 -10.29 -10.79
CA PHE A 82 -11.22 -10.43 -9.89
C PHE A 82 -10.93 -9.14 -9.13
N LYS A 83 -10.98 -7.99 -9.80
CA LYS A 83 -10.81 -6.68 -9.16
C LYS A 83 -11.86 -6.43 -8.08
N GLU A 84 -13.12 -6.80 -8.33
CA GLU A 84 -14.19 -6.70 -7.34
C GLU A 84 -13.92 -7.58 -6.12
N LEU A 85 -13.40 -8.79 -6.33
CA LEU A 85 -13.03 -9.69 -5.25
C LEU A 85 -11.90 -9.10 -4.38
N LEU A 86 -10.90 -8.48 -5.01
CA LEU A 86 -9.81 -7.84 -4.28
C LEU A 86 -10.30 -6.66 -3.43
N ALA A 87 -11.20 -5.85 -3.97
CA ALA A 87 -11.78 -4.72 -3.23
C ALA A 87 -12.60 -5.18 -2.02
N GLY A 88 -13.10 -6.41 -2.04
CA GLY A 88 -13.83 -7.02 -0.92
C GLY A 88 -12.96 -7.81 0.06
N ALA A 89 -11.63 -7.82 -0.12
CA ALA A 89 -10.72 -8.53 0.78
C ALA A 89 -10.78 -7.95 2.20
N ASP A 90 -10.44 -8.78 3.20
CA ASP A 90 -10.47 -8.40 4.60
C ASP A 90 -9.58 -7.17 4.87
N GLY A 91 -10.15 -6.17 5.53
CA GLY A 91 -9.45 -4.94 5.89
C GLY A 91 -9.37 -3.89 4.78
N VAL A 92 -9.71 -4.22 3.53
CA VAL A 92 -9.64 -3.28 2.41
C VAL A 92 -10.79 -2.27 2.42
N GLY A 93 -11.98 -2.66 2.90
CA GLY A 93 -13.17 -1.80 2.88
C GLY A 93 -13.05 -0.48 3.66
N ASP A 94 -12.15 -0.42 4.65
CA ASP A 94 -11.91 0.77 5.47
C ASP A 94 -10.78 1.66 4.92
N LEU A 95 -10.22 1.30 3.78
CA LEU A 95 -9.08 1.98 3.17
C LEU A 95 -9.46 2.52 1.80
N ASP A 96 -8.72 3.53 1.36
CA ASP A 96 -8.78 3.97 -0.03
C ASP A 96 -8.09 2.92 -0.90
N PHE A 97 -8.76 2.53 -1.97
CA PHE A 97 -8.30 1.45 -2.85
C PHE A 97 -8.23 1.97 -4.29
N PHE A 98 -7.06 1.88 -4.88
CA PHE A 98 -6.80 2.34 -6.25
C PHE A 98 -6.20 1.21 -7.07
N GLU A 99 -6.65 1.08 -8.31
CA GLU A 99 -6.06 0.14 -9.27
C GLU A 99 -5.45 0.91 -10.44
N THR A 100 -4.30 0.41 -10.91
CA THR A 100 -3.64 0.95 -12.09
C THR A 100 -3.27 -0.19 -13.02
N VAL A 101 -3.73 -0.11 -14.26
CA VAL A 101 -3.33 -1.03 -15.33
C VAL A 101 -2.59 -0.20 -16.38
N ASN A 102 -1.32 -0.48 -16.56
CA ASN A 102 -0.42 0.29 -17.41
C ASN A 102 -0.28 -0.38 -18.78
N ASN A 103 -1.11 0.03 -19.74
CA ASN A 103 -1.06 -0.46 -21.13
C ASN A 103 -1.12 -1.99 -21.26
N GLY A 104 -1.83 -2.67 -20.33
CA GLY A 104 -1.91 -4.13 -20.33
C GLY A 104 -0.63 -4.85 -19.90
N LYS A 105 0.34 -4.10 -19.37
CA LYS A 105 1.63 -4.67 -18.96
C LYS A 105 1.77 -4.87 -17.47
N ASP A 106 1.27 -3.93 -16.69
CA ASP A 106 1.38 -3.96 -15.24
C ASP A 106 0.02 -3.76 -14.60
N PHE A 107 -0.22 -4.50 -13.53
CA PHE A 107 -1.38 -4.30 -12.68
C PHE A 107 -0.88 -4.02 -11.26
N GLN A 108 -1.28 -2.90 -10.73
CA GLN A 108 -0.85 -2.44 -9.42
C GLN A 108 -2.06 -2.05 -8.59
N ILE A 109 -2.04 -2.40 -7.32
CA ILE A 109 -3.04 -2.01 -6.36
C ILE A 109 -2.35 -1.11 -5.33
N THR A 110 -2.95 0.05 -5.07
CA THR A 110 -2.50 0.95 -4.01
C THR A 110 -3.61 1.03 -2.97
N ILE A 111 -3.26 0.80 -1.71
CA ILE A 111 -4.17 0.99 -0.58
C ILE A 111 -3.61 2.10 0.30
N ARG A 112 -4.49 2.94 0.82
CA ARG A 112 -4.12 4.10 1.64
C ARG A 112 -5.05 4.27 2.82
N THR A 113 -4.47 4.75 3.92
CA THR A 113 -5.21 5.27 5.06
C THR A 113 -4.61 6.62 5.44
N GLU A 114 -5.37 7.42 6.17
CA GLU A 114 -4.90 8.74 6.59
C GLU A 114 -5.40 9.08 7.99
N PHE A 115 -4.68 9.98 8.65
CA PHE A 115 -5.07 10.50 9.96
C PHE A 115 -4.67 11.98 10.06
N GLN A 116 -5.29 12.71 10.98
CA GLN A 116 -4.96 14.12 11.19
C GLN A 116 -3.57 14.25 11.79
N VAL A 117 -2.76 15.18 11.26
CA VAL A 117 -1.38 15.36 11.71
C VAL A 117 -1.30 15.74 13.20
N ASP A 118 -2.30 16.46 13.72
CA ASP A 118 -2.36 16.85 15.12
C ASP A 118 -2.78 15.70 16.05
N GLU A 119 -3.26 14.59 15.49
CA GLU A 119 -3.60 13.37 16.23
C GLU A 119 -2.44 12.34 16.25
N LEU A 120 -1.28 12.69 15.70
CA LEU A 120 -0.14 11.79 15.62
C LEU A 120 0.29 11.28 17.01
N SER A 121 0.29 9.98 17.15
CA SER A 121 0.79 9.26 18.34
C SER A 121 1.30 7.89 17.89
N GLU A 122 1.96 7.17 18.78
CA GLU A 122 2.40 5.79 18.49
C GLU A 122 1.21 4.89 18.18
N ASP A 123 0.11 5.05 18.92
CA ASP A 123 -1.10 4.24 18.72
C ASP A 123 -1.77 4.55 17.39
N VAL A 124 -1.95 5.83 17.05
CA VAL A 124 -2.59 6.24 15.79
C VAL A 124 -1.75 5.80 14.59
N PHE A 125 -0.46 6.05 14.63
CA PHE A 125 0.43 5.67 13.53
C PHE A 125 0.57 4.16 13.41
N GLY A 126 0.75 3.44 14.53
CA GLY A 126 0.84 1.99 14.57
C GLY A 126 -0.43 1.34 14.01
N ASP A 127 -1.61 1.86 14.39
CA ASP A 127 -2.89 1.36 13.88
C ASP A 127 -3.00 1.54 12.37
N ALA A 128 -2.58 2.70 11.85
CA ALA A 128 -2.60 2.96 10.41
C ALA A 128 -1.71 1.97 9.65
N MET A 129 -0.49 1.73 10.13
CA MET A 129 0.43 0.78 9.50
C MET A 129 -0.06 -0.66 9.61
N ASP A 130 -0.65 -1.05 10.73
CA ASP A 130 -1.23 -2.38 10.93
C ASP A 130 -2.39 -2.63 9.96
N ARG A 131 -3.25 -1.64 9.75
CA ARG A 131 -4.36 -1.74 8.78
C ARG A 131 -3.84 -1.98 7.37
N LEU A 132 -2.80 -1.27 6.96
CA LEU A 132 -2.19 -1.47 5.65
C LEU A 132 -1.61 -2.88 5.52
N ASN A 133 -0.92 -3.36 6.54
CA ASN A 133 -0.29 -4.67 6.50
C ASN A 133 -1.34 -5.80 6.47
N ILE A 134 -2.42 -5.68 7.22
CA ILE A 134 -3.52 -6.65 7.22
C ILE A 134 -4.20 -6.68 5.86
N ALA A 135 -4.54 -5.52 5.31
CA ALA A 135 -5.21 -5.43 4.01
C ALA A 135 -4.30 -5.93 2.89
N GLY A 136 -3.02 -5.56 2.90
CA GLY A 136 -2.04 -6.03 1.92
C GLY A 136 -1.88 -7.53 1.93
N GLY A 137 -1.79 -8.13 3.11
CA GLY A 137 -1.71 -9.59 3.27
C GLY A 137 -2.95 -10.29 2.75
N SER A 138 -4.14 -9.73 3.04
CA SER A 138 -5.42 -10.29 2.56
C SER A 138 -5.52 -10.25 1.04
N ILE A 139 -5.08 -9.16 0.42
CA ILE A 139 -5.06 -9.02 -1.04
C ILE A 139 -4.11 -10.05 -1.67
N GLU A 140 -2.90 -10.18 -1.14
CA GLU A 140 -1.92 -11.15 -1.64
C GLU A 140 -2.42 -12.58 -1.50
N ASP A 141 -3.02 -12.94 -0.37
CA ASP A 141 -3.58 -14.28 -0.14
C ASP A 141 -4.70 -14.59 -1.10
N MET A 142 -5.64 -13.66 -1.30
CA MET A 142 -6.75 -13.84 -2.22
C MET A 142 -6.27 -14.00 -3.65
N TRP A 143 -5.34 -13.18 -4.04
CA TRP A 143 -4.69 -13.19 -5.34
C TRP A 143 -4.01 -14.54 -5.60
N ASN A 144 -3.17 -14.99 -4.67
CA ASN A 144 -2.48 -16.27 -4.80
C ASN A 144 -3.45 -17.46 -4.89
N LYS A 145 -4.47 -17.49 -4.05
CA LYS A 145 -5.50 -18.54 -4.09
C LYS A 145 -6.27 -18.57 -5.40
N TYR A 146 -6.63 -17.40 -5.91
CA TYR A 146 -7.36 -17.29 -7.16
C TYR A 146 -6.55 -17.83 -8.34
N PHE A 147 -5.27 -17.44 -8.44
CA PHE A 147 -4.42 -17.83 -9.55
C PHE A 147 -3.80 -19.21 -9.38
N ASP A 148 -3.61 -19.70 -8.17
CA ASP A 148 -3.16 -21.09 -7.94
C ASP A 148 -4.15 -22.07 -8.57
N GLY A 149 -5.43 -21.83 -8.44
CA GLY A 149 -6.47 -22.63 -9.09
C GLY A 149 -6.38 -22.62 -10.61
N LEU A 150 -5.93 -21.52 -11.21
CA LEU A 150 -5.76 -21.39 -12.66
C LEU A 150 -4.44 -22.01 -13.15
N LEU A 151 -3.38 -21.91 -12.34
CA LEU A 151 -2.06 -22.43 -12.68
C LEU A 151 -1.97 -23.94 -12.49
N SER A 152 -2.88 -24.54 -11.71
CA SER A 152 -2.88 -25.97 -11.41
C SER A 152 -3.58 -26.83 -12.47
N VAL A 153 -4.12 -26.24 -13.52
CA VAL A 153 -4.90 -26.93 -14.56
C VAL A 153 -4.05 -27.37 -15.74
#